data_af1099eeda071c3298979b5f541308bd
#
_entry.id   af1099eeda071c3298979b5f541308bd
#
_cell.length_a   1.000
_cell.length_b   1.000
_cell.length_c   1.000
_cell.angle_alpha   90.00
_cell.angle_beta   90.00
_cell.angle_gamma   90.00
#
_symmetry.space_group_name_H-M   'P 1'
#
loop_
_entity.id
_entity.type
_entity.pdbx_description
1 polymer ?
#
loop_
_entity_poly.entity_id
_entity_poly.type
_entity_poly.pdbx_seq_one_letter_code
_entity_poly.pdbx_strand_id
1 'polypeptide(L)'
;MTNALERLVEQLRRLPGIGSKSARRLAYHLVEMPKKEVDRLVETIVEAKGATRHCSICFNLSAQDPCEFCSNPNRDQTTIMVVETSRDVIAIERSGDYKGLYHVLEGALSPMEGIGADDIRVKELIARLRDGVVQEVILATDPDVEGEATALYLARLLSPSGIKVTRIARGVPVGGDIEYADELTLGGAVVNRQEMKG
;
A
#
# COMPACT_ATOMS: atom_id res chain seq x y z
N MET A 1 17.93 34.20 -8.28
CA MET A 1 17.24 33.17 -9.09
C MET A 1 16.04 33.82 -9.74
N THR A 2 15.60 33.33 -10.91
CA THR A 2 14.36 33.84 -11.54
C THR A 2 13.15 33.30 -10.71
N ASN A 3 12.10 34.12 -10.60
CA ASN A 3 10.86 33.71 -9.86
C ASN A 3 10.27 32.39 -10.38
N ALA A 4 10.43 32.06 -11.66
CA ALA A 4 9.97 30.80 -12.25
C ALA A 4 10.76 29.59 -11.75
N LEU A 5 12.09 29.70 -11.65
CA LEU A 5 12.94 28.60 -11.15
C LEU A 5 12.68 28.33 -9.65
N GLU A 6 12.46 29.38 -8.86
CA GLU A 6 12.11 29.22 -7.45
C GLU A 6 10.77 28.51 -7.27
N ARG A 7 9.76 28.87 -8.05
CA ARG A 7 8.46 28.17 -8.05
C ARG A 7 8.61 26.69 -8.43
N LEU A 8 9.44 26.36 -9.41
CA LEU A 8 9.69 24.95 -9.76
C LEU A 8 10.35 24.20 -8.61
N VAL A 9 11.35 24.77 -7.95
CA VAL A 9 11.97 24.18 -6.75
C VAL A 9 10.94 23.90 -5.67
N GLU A 10 10.05 24.86 -5.39
CA GLU A 10 9.00 24.70 -4.38
C GLU A 10 8.02 23.57 -4.74
N GLN A 11 7.63 23.43 -6.01
CA GLN A 11 6.75 22.31 -6.44
C GLN A 11 7.47 20.96 -6.30
N LEU A 12 8.74 20.86 -6.67
CA LEU A 12 9.51 19.63 -6.52
C LEU A 12 9.73 19.23 -5.06
N ARG A 13 9.85 20.21 -4.15
CA ARG A 13 9.94 19.94 -2.69
C ARG A 13 8.68 19.32 -2.09
N ARG A 14 7.54 19.47 -2.73
CA ARG A 14 6.27 18.84 -2.28
C ARG A 14 6.21 17.35 -2.55
N LEU A 15 7.15 16.83 -3.37
CA LEU A 15 7.23 15.40 -3.64
C LEU A 15 7.91 14.68 -2.46
N PRO A 16 7.36 13.55 -1.98
CA PRO A 16 7.93 12.81 -0.87
C PRO A 16 9.34 12.34 -1.20
N GLY A 17 10.25 12.43 -0.21
CA GLY A 17 11.66 12.07 -0.38
C GLY A 17 12.53 13.12 -1.11
N ILE A 18 11.95 14.22 -1.61
CA ILE A 18 12.71 15.29 -2.27
C ILE A 18 12.96 16.47 -1.32
N GLY A 19 14.16 16.50 -0.75
CA GLY A 19 14.64 17.61 0.08
C GLY A 19 15.08 18.82 -0.75
N SER A 20 15.33 19.95 -0.07
CA SER A 20 15.68 21.24 -0.72
C SER A 20 16.88 21.16 -1.67
N LYS A 21 17.93 20.37 -1.34
CA LYS A 21 19.11 20.19 -2.18
C LYS A 21 18.77 19.43 -3.47
N SER A 22 18.02 18.34 -3.36
CA SER A 22 17.57 17.53 -4.49
C SER A 22 16.60 18.30 -5.40
N ALA A 23 15.63 19.01 -4.83
CA ALA A 23 14.68 19.82 -5.57
C ALA A 23 15.37 20.89 -6.42
N ARG A 24 16.36 21.59 -5.84
CA ARG A 24 17.15 22.58 -6.56
C ARG A 24 17.91 21.95 -7.72
N ARG A 25 18.61 20.83 -7.49
CA ARG A 25 19.36 20.11 -8.53
C ARG A 25 18.45 19.65 -9.66
N LEU A 26 17.26 19.09 -9.35
CA LEU A 26 16.27 18.67 -10.34
C LEU A 26 15.73 19.86 -11.14
N ALA A 27 15.43 20.98 -10.48
CA ALA A 27 14.93 22.18 -11.16
C ALA A 27 15.92 22.73 -12.19
N TYR A 28 17.22 22.82 -11.84
CA TYR A 28 18.26 23.22 -12.78
C TYR A 28 18.36 22.24 -13.95
N HIS A 29 18.39 20.95 -13.68
CA HIS A 29 18.43 19.92 -14.71
C HIS A 29 17.27 20.04 -15.70
N LEU A 30 16.03 20.17 -15.19
CA LEU A 30 14.83 20.34 -16.03
C LEU A 30 14.88 21.59 -16.91
N VAL A 31 15.45 22.70 -16.41
CA VAL A 31 15.57 23.93 -17.19
C VAL A 31 16.65 23.81 -18.28
N GLU A 32 17.69 23.01 -18.03
CA GLU A 32 18.78 22.78 -19.01
C GLU A 32 18.42 21.69 -20.06
N MET A 33 17.42 20.84 -19.76
CA MET A 33 16.95 19.82 -20.71
C MET A 33 16.37 20.44 -22.00
N PRO A 34 16.46 19.73 -23.14
CA PRO A 34 15.77 20.12 -24.36
C PRO A 34 14.25 20.25 -24.12
N LYS A 35 13.67 21.35 -24.64
CA LYS A 35 12.24 21.64 -24.47
C LYS A 35 11.33 20.43 -24.77
N LYS A 36 11.62 19.68 -25.85
CA LYS A 36 10.87 18.50 -26.27
C LYS A 36 10.83 17.39 -25.19
N GLU A 37 11.91 17.22 -24.47
CA GLU A 37 11.98 16.21 -23.39
C GLU A 37 11.18 16.64 -22.16
N VAL A 38 11.24 17.95 -21.84
CA VAL A 38 10.41 18.51 -20.75
C VAL A 38 8.93 18.42 -21.10
N ASP A 39 8.54 18.79 -22.32
CA ASP A 39 7.15 18.71 -22.79
C ASP A 39 6.65 17.27 -22.68
N ARG A 40 7.43 16.28 -23.13
CA ARG A 40 7.09 14.84 -23.01
C ARG A 40 6.93 14.39 -21.56
N LEU A 41 7.79 14.84 -20.65
CA LEU A 41 7.67 14.53 -19.22
C LEU A 41 6.37 15.08 -18.64
N VAL A 42 6.04 16.32 -18.94
CA VAL A 42 4.80 16.97 -18.49
C VAL A 42 3.57 16.23 -19.04
N GLU A 43 3.55 15.93 -20.34
CA GLU A 43 2.48 15.16 -20.97
C GLU A 43 2.29 13.79 -20.30
N THR A 44 3.38 13.06 -20.07
CA THR A 44 3.33 11.76 -19.39
C THR A 44 2.77 11.84 -17.97
N ILE A 45 3.12 12.87 -17.20
CA ILE A 45 2.56 13.09 -15.85
C ILE A 45 1.06 13.35 -15.92
N VAL A 46 0.62 14.20 -16.83
CA VAL A 46 -0.80 14.54 -17.01
C VAL A 46 -1.59 13.32 -17.45
N GLU A 47 -1.07 12.57 -18.42
CA GLU A 47 -1.67 11.33 -18.92
C GLU A 47 -1.80 10.28 -17.80
N ALA A 48 -0.73 10.01 -17.07
CA ALA A 48 -0.75 9.05 -15.95
C ALA A 48 -1.78 9.45 -14.88
N LYS A 49 -1.87 10.74 -14.54
CA LYS A 49 -2.87 11.24 -13.60
C LYS A 49 -4.31 11.09 -14.11
N GLY A 50 -4.53 11.30 -15.40
CA GLY A 50 -5.85 11.20 -16.04
C GLY A 50 -6.29 9.76 -16.31
N ALA A 51 -5.34 8.87 -16.63
CA ALA A 51 -5.61 7.47 -16.94
C ALA A 51 -5.79 6.58 -15.69
N THR A 52 -5.30 7.02 -14.52
CA THR A 52 -5.34 6.22 -13.29
C THR A 52 -6.46 6.69 -12.37
N ARG A 53 -7.23 5.73 -11.86
CA ARG A 53 -8.33 5.94 -10.90
C ARG A 53 -8.32 4.86 -9.84
N HIS A 54 -9.05 5.07 -8.74
CA HIS A 54 -9.29 4.02 -7.76
C HIS A 54 -10.38 3.07 -8.26
N CYS A 55 -10.13 1.77 -8.10
CA CYS A 55 -11.13 0.74 -8.37
C CYS A 55 -12.34 0.93 -7.44
N SER A 56 -13.54 0.91 -7.98
CA SER A 56 -14.80 1.08 -7.23
C SER A 56 -15.03 -0.01 -6.18
N ILE A 57 -14.36 -1.18 -6.30
CA ILE A 57 -14.53 -2.32 -5.40
C ILE A 57 -13.45 -2.38 -4.34
N CYS A 58 -12.16 -2.30 -4.72
CA CYS A 58 -11.05 -2.57 -3.82
C CYS A 58 -10.16 -1.36 -3.52
N PHE A 59 -10.41 -0.21 -4.14
CA PHE A 59 -9.66 1.05 -4.01
C PHE A 59 -8.21 0.98 -4.50
N ASN A 60 -7.79 -0.11 -5.16
CA ASN A 60 -6.50 -0.16 -5.83
C ASN A 60 -6.44 0.85 -6.99
N LEU A 61 -5.28 1.47 -7.19
CA LEU A 61 -5.04 2.32 -8.36
C LEU A 61 -5.00 1.45 -9.64
N SER A 62 -5.81 1.82 -10.64
CA SER A 62 -5.97 1.05 -11.87
C SER A 62 -6.33 1.97 -13.04
N ALA A 63 -6.00 1.54 -14.25
CA ALA A 63 -6.44 2.18 -15.48
C ALA A 63 -7.90 1.80 -15.85
N GLN A 64 -8.43 0.72 -15.30
CA GLN A 64 -9.79 0.23 -15.53
C GLN A 64 -10.60 0.11 -14.24
N ASP A 65 -11.92 0.09 -14.34
CA ASP A 65 -12.82 -0.07 -13.21
C ASP A 65 -13.98 -1.02 -13.57
N PRO A 66 -14.12 -2.17 -12.87
CA PRO A 66 -13.24 -2.69 -11.80
C PRO A 66 -11.83 -3.03 -12.28
N CYS A 67 -10.86 -2.99 -11.35
CA CYS A 67 -9.44 -3.31 -11.66
C CYS A 67 -9.27 -4.77 -12.11
N GLU A 68 -8.12 -5.08 -12.67
CA GLU A 68 -7.75 -6.41 -13.15
C GLU A 68 -7.90 -7.53 -12.10
N PHE A 69 -7.68 -7.23 -10.82
CA PHE A 69 -7.84 -8.21 -9.75
C PHE A 69 -9.32 -8.47 -9.44
N CYS A 70 -10.13 -7.42 -9.36
CA CYS A 70 -11.56 -7.53 -9.04
C CYS A 70 -12.39 -8.10 -10.18
N SER A 71 -11.97 -7.89 -11.43
CA SER A 71 -12.66 -8.40 -12.62
C SER A 71 -12.24 -9.81 -13.04
N ASN A 72 -11.18 -10.36 -12.42
CA ASN A 72 -10.66 -11.68 -12.77
C ASN A 72 -11.44 -12.81 -12.07
N PRO A 73 -12.24 -13.61 -12.79
CA PRO A 73 -13.04 -14.69 -12.19
C PRO A 73 -12.20 -15.87 -11.68
N ASN A 74 -10.93 -15.95 -12.08
CA ASN A 74 -10.03 -17.03 -11.65
C ASN A 74 -9.39 -16.77 -10.28
N ARG A 75 -9.59 -15.59 -9.68
CA ARG A 75 -9.11 -15.29 -8.34
C ARG A 75 -10.07 -15.86 -7.29
N ASP A 76 -9.50 -16.25 -6.17
CA ASP A 76 -10.28 -16.72 -5.02
C ASP A 76 -11.11 -15.57 -4.42
N GLN A 77 -12.42 -15.67 -4.58
CA GLN A 77 -13.39 -14.67 -4.10
C GLN A 77 -13.63 -14.79 -2.59
N THR A 78 -13.19 -15.88 -1.95
CA THR A 78 -13.43 -16.15 -0.53
C THR A 78 -12.37 -15.53 0.38
N THR A 79 -11.27 -15.02 -0.18
CA THR A 79 -10.15 -14.44 0.57
C THR A 79 -9.87 -13.01 0.13
N ILE A 80 -9.83 -12.09 1.10
CA ILE A 80 -9.42 -10.68 0.87
C ILE A 80 -8.16 -10.37 1.68
N MET A 81 -7.14 -9.85 1.00
CA MET A 81 -5.97 -9.27 1.65
C MET A 81 -6.14 -7.76 1.76
N VAL A 82 -6.06 -7.26 3.00
CA VAL A 82 -6.18 -5.82 3.32
C VAL A 82 -4.79 -5.23 3.44
N VAL A 83 -4.53 -4.19 2.65
CA VAL A 83 -3.25 -3.47 2.57
C VAL A 83 -3.46 -1.97 2.75
N GLU A 84 -2.42 -1.23 3.08
CA GLU A 84 -2.51 0.21 3.28
C GLU A 84 -2.54 0.98 1.96
N THR A 85 -1.73 0.57 0.97
CA THR A 85 -1.56 1.29 -0.29
C THR A 85 -1.58 0.38 -1.52
N SER A 86 -1.79 0.96 -2.69
CA SER A 86 -1.69 0.21 -3.96
C SER A 86 -0.27 -0.29 -4.26
N ARG A 87 0.77 0.28 -3.62
CA ARG A 87 2.15 -0.20 -3.76
C ARG A 87 2.33 -1.57 -3.12
N ASP A 88 1.62 -1.83 -2.03
CA ASP A 88 1.66 -3.10 -1.30
C ASP A 88 1.03 -4.21 -2.15
N VAL A 89 -0.08 -3.89 -2.87
CA VAL A 89 -0.66 -4.82 -3.85
C VAL A 89 0.39 -5.26 -4.87
N ILE A 90 1.13 -4.31 -5.44
CA ILE A 90 2.17 -4.61 -6.43
C ILE A 90 3.30 -5.46 -5.83
N ALA A 91 3.69 -5.19 -4.58
CA ALA A 91 4.72 -5.93 -3.89
C ALA A 91 4.30 -7.39 -3.65
N ILE A 92 3.06 -7.61 -3.20
CA ILE A 92 2.50 -8.95 -2.94
C ILE A 92 2.31 -9.72 -4.26
N GLU A 93 1.80 -9.09 -5.31
CA GLU A 93 1.61 -9.74 -6.63
C GLU A 93 2.93 -10.23 -7.23
N ARG A 94 4.05 -9.55 -6.95
CA ARG A 94 5.37 -9.99 -7.41
C ARG A 94 5.82 -11.33 -6.81
N SER A 95 5.30 -11.72 -5.64
CA SER A 95 5.59 -13.04 -5.07
C SER A 95 4.95 -14.18 -5.89
N GLY A 96 3.83 -13.91 -6.53
CA GLY A 96 3.05 -14.87 -7.31
C GLY A 96 2.26 -15.88 -6.47
N ASP A 97 2.37 -15.86 -5.15
CA ASP A 97 1.80 -16.87 -4.24
C ASP A 97 0.35 -16.55 -3.83
N TYR A 98 -0.05 -15.27 -3.85
CA TYR A 98 -1.39 -14.87 -3.47
C TYR A 98 -2.35 -14.88 -4.66
N LYS A 99 -3.51 -15.53 -4.49
CA LYS A 99 -4.53 -15.68 -5.55
C LYS A 99 -5.90 -15.10 -5.16
N GLY A 100 -6.04 -14.53 -3.97
CA GLY A 100 -7.27 -13.89 -3.50
C GLY A 100 -7.46 -12.46 -4.01
N LEU A 101 -8.43 -11.76 -3.46
CA LEU A 101 -8.75 -10.37 -3.76
C LEU A 101 -8.03 -9.41 -2.81
N TYR A 102 -7.98 -8.14 -3.18
CA TYR A 102 -7.39 -7.08 -2.36
C TYR A 102 -8.44 -6.10 -1.86
N HIS A 103 -8.10 -5.40 -0.77
CA HIS A 103 -8.75 -4.18 -0.34
C HIS A 103 -7.69 -3.18 0.14
N VAL A 104 -7.64 -2.01 -0.49
CA VAL A 104 -6.68 -0.94 -0.17
C VAL A 104 -7.35 0.05 0.76
N LEU A 105 -6.74 0.29 1.93
CA LEU A 105 -7.27 1.20 2.95
C LEU A 105 -7.04 2.68 2.60
N GLU A 106 -6.10 2.99 1.71
CA GLU A 106 -5.60 4.33 1.41
C GLU A 106 -4.93 5.02 2.61
N GLY A 107 -4.37 4.25 3.55
CA GLY A 107 -3.65 4.71 4.73
C GLY A 107 -3.75 3.76 5.91
N ALA A 108 -3.28 4.21 7.06
CA ALA A 108 -3.35 3.54 8.35
C ALA A 108 -3.97 4.47 9.40
N LEU A 109 -4.44 3.91 10.51
CA LEU A 109 -4.88 4.69 11.67
C LEU A 109 -3.68 5.40 12.28
N SER A 110 -3.73 6.71 12.38
CA SER A 110 -2.70 7.54 13.03
C SER A 110 -3.34 8.62 13.89
N PRO A 111 -3.63 8.34 15.17
CA PRO A 111 -4.21 9.32 16.08
C PRO A 111 -3.33 10.57 16.24
N MET A 112 -2.00 10.43 16.10
CA MET A 112 -1.06 11.54 16.17
C MET A 112 -1.22 12.51 14.99
N GLU A 113 -1.60 12.00 13.82
CA GLU A 113 -1.87 12.78 12.62
C GLU A 113 -3.36 13.11 12.45
N GLY A 114 -4.20 12.67 13.39
CA GLY A 114 -5.65 12.87 13.36
C GLY A 114 -6.39 11.97 12.39
N ILE A 115 -5.75 10.89 11.89
CA ILE A 115 -6.34 9.94 10.94
C ILE A 115 -7.10 8.85 11.70
N GLY A 116 -8.41 8.86 11.56
CA GLY A 116 -9.34 7.89 12.15
C GLY A 116 -9.83 6.84 11.16
N ALA A 117 -10.70 5.95 11.64
CA ALA A 117 -11.28 4.90 10.80
C ALA A 117 -12.20 5.43 9.68
N ASP A 118 -12.69 6.67 9.81
CA ASP A 118 -13.54 7.33 8.82
C ASP A 118 -12.72 7.98 7.69
N ASP A 119 -11.42 8.16 7.90
CA ASP A 119 -10.51 8.78 6.94
C ASP A 119 -9.87 7.75 6.01
N ILE A 120 -9.96 6.46 6.34
CA ILE A 120 -9.48 5.32 5.54
C ILE A 120 -10.64 4.39 5.15
N ARG A 121 -10.44 3.49 4.18
CA ARG A 121 -11.49 2.66 3.55
C ARG A 121 -11.99 1.48 4.39
N VAL A 122 -12.18 1.68 5.69
CA VAL A 122 -12.71 0.65 6.60
C VAL A 122 -14.20 0.41 6.38
N LYS A 123 -14.99 1.47 6.19
CA LYS A 123 -16.44 1.34 5.96
C LYS A 123 -16.74 0.54 4.70
N GLU A 124 -15.98 0.78 3.65
CA GLU A 124 -16.11 0.09 2.37
C GLU A 124 -15.67 -1.37 2.48
N LEU A 125 -14.64 -1.68 3.28
CA LEU A 125 -14.28 -3.06 3.59
C LEU A 125 -15.46 -3.79 4.26
N ILE A 126 -16.04 -3.21 5.31
CA ILE A 126 -17.19 -3.80 6.02
C ILE A 126 -18.38 -3.98 5.09
N ALA A 127 -18.67 -3.00 4.24
CA ALA A 127 -19.75 -3.10 3.26
C ALA A 127 -19.55 -4.28 2.31
N ARG A 128 -18.30 -4.51 1.86
CA ARG A 128 -17.91 -5.60 0.96
C ARG A 128 -18.02 -6.98 1.58
N LEU A 129 -17.88 -7.09 2.90
CA LEU A 129 -17.96 -8.37 3.63
C LEU A 129 -19.40 -8.83 3.91
N ARG A 130 -20.43 -8.00 3.64
CA ARG A 130 -21.82 -8.29 3.98
C ARG A 130 -22.49 -9.35 3.10
N ASP A 131 -21.94 -9.61 1.91
CA ASP A 131 -22.49 -10.60 0.99
C ASP A 131 -22.27 -12.07 1.44
N GLY A 132 -21.42 -12.27 2.46
CA GLY A 132 -21.13 -13.57 3.06
C GLY A 132 -20.27 -14.51 2.19
N VAL A 133 -19.72 -14.02 1.09
CA VAL A 133 -18.81 -14.80 0.21
C VAL A 133 -17.45 -14.95 0.86
N VAL A 134 -16.96 -13.88 1.51
CA VAL A 134 -15.62 -13.83 2.09
C VAL A 134 -15.55 -14.65 3.38
N GLN A 135 -14.62 -15.59 3.43
CA GLN A 135 -14.36 -16.48 4.55
C GLN A 135 -13.10 -16.11 5.33
N GLU A 136 -12.12 -15.48 4.67
CA GLU A 136 -10.87 -15.07 5.30
C GLU A 136 -10.49 -13.63 4.89
N VAL A 137 -10.10 -12.85 5.90
CA VAL A 137 -9.46 -11.54 5.74
C VAL A 137 -8.02 -11.63 6.24
N ILE A 138 -7.06 -11.41 5.36
CA ILE A 138 -5.63 -11.38 5.68
C ILE A 138 -5.23 -9.93 5.88
N LEU A 139 -4.76 -9.58 7.07
CA LEU A 139 -4.27 -8.25 7.37
C LEU A 139 -2.80 -8.14 6.98
N ALA A 140 -2.49 -7.29 6.02
CA ALA A 140 -1.16 -7.05 5.46
C ALA A 140 -0.80 -5.55 5.51
N THR A 141 -1.14 -4.90 6.63
CA THR A 141 -0.67 -3.54 6.95
C THR A 141 0.81 -3.56 7.32
N ASP A 142 1.48 -2.43 7.22
CA ASP A 142 2.91 -2.31 7.53
C ASP A 142 3.22 -2.77 8.97
N PRO A 143 4.42 -3.32 9.23
CA PRO A 143 4.82 -3.80 10.55
C PRO A 143 5.36 -2.66 11.44
N ASP A 144 4.75 -1.48 11.36
CA ASP A 144 5.02 -0.32 12.21
C ASP A 144 3.88 -0.09 13.23
N VAL A 145 3.96 0.98 14.00
CA VAL A 145 3.01 1.28 15.09
C VAL A 145 1.60 1.52 14.55
N GLU A 146 1.48 2.28 13.48
CA GLU A 146 0.22 2.63 12.83
C GLU A 146 -0.42 1.41 12.16
N GLY A 147 0.35 0.63 11.42
CA GLY A 147 -0.13 -0.59 10.77
C GLY A 147 -0.54 -1.68 11.76
N GLU A 148 0.16 -1.80 12.92
CA GLU A 148 -0.24 -2.69 13.99
C GLU A 148 -1.55 -2.24 14.66
N ALA A 149 -1.67 -0.95 14.95
CA ALA A 149 -2.89 -0.40 15.52
C ALA A 149 -4.07 -0.62 14.57
N THR A 150 -3.85 -0.43 13.26
CA THR A 150 -4.84 -0.65 12.20
C THR A 150 -5.24 -2.13 12.13
N ALA A 151 -4.27 -3.05 12.13
CA ALA A 151 -4.56 -4.49 12.12
C ALA A 151 -5.36 -4.92 13.34
N LEU A 152 -4.97 -4.48 14.54
CA LEU A 152 -5.67 -4.82 15.78
C LEU A 152 -7.10 -4.25 15.79
N TYR A 153 -7.28 -3.03 15.32
CA TYR A 153 -8.59 -2.41 15.18
C TYR A 153 -9.49 -3.23 14.24
N LEU A 154 -8.99 -3.57 13.03
CA LEU A 154 -9.74 -4.38 12.07
C LEU A 154 -10.05 -5.78 12.60
N ALA A 155 -9.10 -6.44 13.26
CA ALA A 155 -9.32 -7.76 13.86
C ALA A 155 -10.45 -7.73 14.90
N ARG A 156 -10.50 -6.71 15.77
CA ARG A 156 -11.58 -6.52 16.74
C ARG A 156 -12.92 -6.22 16.08
N LEU A 157 -12.91 -5.37 15.06
CA LEU A 157 -14.11 -4.97 14.31
C LEU A 157 -14.73 -6.15 13.56
N LEU A 158 -13.90 -7.06 13.02
CA LEU A 158 -14.33 -8.22 12.26
C LEU A 158 -14.64 -9.45 13.14
N SER A 159 -14.16 -9.49 14.38
CA SER A 159 -14.35 -10.62 15.29
C SER A 159 -15.82 -11.11 15.40
N PRO A 160 -16.84 -10.22 15.47
CA PRO A 160 -18.23 -10.67 15.58
C PRO A 160 -18.82 -11.29 14.30
N SER A 161 -18.17 -11.11 13.14
CA SER A 161 -18.69 -11.56 11.85
C SER A 161 -18.54 -13.05 11.57
N GLY A 162 -17.71 -13.76 12.36
CA GLY A 162 -17.35 -15.15 12.12
C GLY A 162 -16.37 -15.36 10.97
N ILE A 163 -15.91 -14.30 10.30
CA ILE A 163 -14.88 -14.34 9.25
C ILE A 163 -13.54 -14.63 9.92
N LYS A 164 -12.78 -15.57 9.35
CA LYS A 164 -11.42 -15.84 9.80
C LYS A 164 -10.52 -14.61 9.51
N VAL A 165 -9.90 -14.07 10.54
CA VAL A 165 -8.96 -12.96 10.40
C VAL A 165 -7.55 -13.48 10.67
N THR A 166 -6.67 -13.29 9.71
CA THR A 166 -5.25 -13.68 9.81
C THR A 166 -4.35 -12.47 9.55
N ARG A 167 -3.08 -12.60 9.87
CA ARG A 167 -2.06 -11.60 9.58
C ARG A 167 -0.90 -12.24 8.84
N ILE A 168 -0.28 -11.48 7.92
CA ILE A 168 0.96 -11.95 7.28
C ILE A 168 2.01 -12.28 8.34
N ALA A 169 2.75 -13.37 8.13
CA ALA A 169 3.79 -13.83 9.05
C ALA A 169 4.93 -12.80 9.13
N ARG A 170 5.54 -12.72 10.32
CA ARG A 170 6.73 -11.93 10.58
C ARG A 170 7.89 -12.87 10.87
N GLY A 171 9.05 -12.52 10.36
CA GLY A 171 10.24 -13.32 10.59
C GLY A 171 11.48 -12.76 9.91
N VAL A 172 12.58 -13.47 10.05
CA VAL A 172 13.85 -13.14 9.39
C VAL A 172 13.67 -13.32 7.88
N PRO A 173 14.05 -12.33 7.06
CA PRO A 173 13.94 -12.43 5.61
C PRO A 173 14.85 -13.56 5.07
N VAL A 174 14.40 -14.22 3.99
CA VAL A 174 15.19 -15.25 3.32
C VAL A 174 16.50 -14.65 2.79
N GLY A 175 17.62 -15.31 3.11
CA GLY A 175 18.96 -14.84 2.75
C GLY A 175 19.58 -13.82 3.69
N GLY A 176 18.85 -13.44 4.77
CA GLY A 176 19.40 -12.63 5.84
C GLY A 176 20.13 -13.45 6.91
N ASP A 177 21.23 -12.92 7.45
CA ASP A 177 21.92 -13.52 8.57
C ASP A 177 21.21 -13.16 9.88
N ILE A 178 21.04 -14.13 10.77
CA ILE A 178 20.35 -13.96 12.06
C ILE A 178 21.04 -12.90 12.93
N GLU A 179 22.36 -12.79 12.87
CA GLU A 179 23.14 -11.85 13.69
C GLU A 179 22.88 -10.37 13.36
N TYR A 180 22.37 -10.07 12.16
CA TYR A 180 22.04 -8.69 11.74
C TYR A 180 20.54 -8.35 11.88
N ALA A 181 19.72 -9.31 12.29
CA ALA A 181 18.31 -9.04 12.54
C ALA A 181 18.12 -8.35 13.90
N ASP A 182 17.27 -7.34 13.95
CA ASP A 182 16.93 -6.65 15.18
C ASP A 182 16.14 -7.55 16.16
N GLU A 183 16.14 -7.16 17.45
CA GLU A 183 15.53 -7.94 18.53
C GLU A 183 14.02 -8.16 18.33
N LEU A 184 13.30 -7.19 17.74
CA LEU A 184 11.86 -7.31 17.51
C LEU A 184 11.57 -8.32 16.39
N THR A 185 12.34 -8.27 15.31
CA THR A 185 12.28 -9.23 14.21
C THR A 185 12.57 -10.65 14.70
N LEU A 186 13.62 -10.85 15.49
CA LEU A 186 13.97 -12.15 16.06
C LEU A 186 12.90 -12.65 17.04
N GLY A 187 12.41 -11.78 17.91
CA GLY A 187 11.32 -12.12 18.83
C GLY A 187 10.07 -12.57 18.09
N GLY A 188 9.67 -11.82 17.04
CA GLY A 188 8.56 -12.18 16.18
C GLY A 188 8.75 -13.52 15.46
N ALA A 189 9.94 -13.80 14.94
CA ALA A 189 10.28 -15.06 14.28
C ALA A 189 10.18 -16.26 15.24
N VAL A 190 10.65 -16.13 16.48
CA VAL A 190 10.57 -17.18 17.50
C VAL A 190 9.13 -17.45 17.93
N VAL A 191 8.33 -16.41 18.12
CA VAL A 191 6.90 -16.54 18.51
C VAL A 191 6.11 -17.21 17.37
N ASN A 192 6.34 -16.82 16.13
CA ASN A 192 5.63 -17.33 14.94
C ASN A 192 6.30 -18.53 14.28
N ARG A 193 7.25 -19.20 14.96
CA ARG A 193 7.94 -20.38 14.42
C ARG A 193 6.98 -21.47 13.99
N GLN A 194 7.27 -22.12 12.90
CA GLN A 194 6.49 -23.21 12.35
C GLN A 194 7.16 -24.56 12.61
N GLU A 195 6.35 -25.63 12.73
CA GLU A 195 6.85 -26.99 12.85
C GLU A 195 7.48 -27.43 11.53
N MET A 196 8.69 -27.96 11.61
CA MET A 196 9.34 -28.57 10.46
C MET A 196 8.72 -29.93 10.18
N LYS A 197 8.06 -30.07 9.05
CA LYS A 197 7.58 -31.38 8.58
C LYS A 197 8.71 -31.98 7.73
N GLY A 198 9.23 -33.12 8.16
CA GLY A 198 10.22 -33.90 7.43
C GLY A 198 9.62 -34.65 6.25
#